data_d63d31695c1ea9e1390c4dde78de78f5
#
_entry.id   d63d31695c1ea9e1390c4dde78de78f5
#
_cell.length_a   1.000
_cell.length_b   1.000
_cell.length_c   1.000
_cell.angle_alpha   90.00
_cell.angle_beta   90.00
_cell.angle_gamma   90.00
#
_symmetry.space_group_name_H-M   'P 1'
#
loop_
_entity.id
_entity.type
_entity.pdbx_description
1 polymer ?
#
loop_
_entity_poly.entity_id
_entity_poly.type
_entity_poly.pdbx_seq_one_letter_code
_entity_poly.pdbx_strand_id
1 'polypeptide(L)'
;MTYQLKHSDTLVADIPLAPLTTDDTSTSLTFVGRGVPNHGQIHQTNFLRILENFASDTAPLHPIYGQQWYNKTTKQLKVWDGTNWIVSQSCACEVSPTPPTYICQGQMWYNTNTSMLMVQTGVNAGASKWVTAIDESLLYLALLM
;
A
#
# COMPACT_ATOMS: atom_id res chain seq x y z
N MET A 1 4.43 -36.41 -7.45
CA MET A 1 5.50 -35.49 -6.98
C MET A 1 4.83 -34.19 -6.59
N THR A 2 4.93 -33.77 -5.34
CA THR A 2 4.39 -32.52 -4.80
C THR A 2 5.32 -31.36 -5.18
N TYR A 3 4.76 -30.22 -5.60
CA TYR A 3 5.53 -28.99 -5.77
C TYR A 3 5.80 -28.37 -4.41
N GLN A 4 6.95 -27.70 -4.25
CA GLN A 4 7.27 -26.86 -3.09
C GLN A 4 7.51 -25.45 -3.63
N LEU A 5 6.54 -24.56 -3.43
CA LEU A 5 6.65 -23.17 -3.86
C LEU A 5 7.36 -22.39 -2.77
N LYS A 6 8.49 -21.78 -3.13
CA LYS A 6 9.34 -21.05 -2.20
C LYS A 6 9.03 -19.56 -2.21
N HIS A 7 8.89 -18.99 -1.03
CA HIS A 7 8.87 -17.54 -0.88
C HIS A 7 10.27 -16.94 -1.12
N SER A 8 10.32 -15.68 -1.50
CA SER A 8 11.58 -14.91 -1.55
C SER A 8 12.17 -14.72 -0.16
N ASP A 9 11.30 -14.58 0.85
CA ASP A 9 11.69 -14.59 2.26
C ASP A 9 11.84 -16.03 2.74
N THR A 10 13.05 -16.41 3.11
CA THR A 10 13.38 -17.76 3.59
C THR A 10 12.84 -18.07 4.99
N LEU A 11 12.33 -17.09 5.73
CA LEU A 11 11.68 -17.26 7.02
C LEU A 11 10.20 -17.66 6.88
N VAL A 12 9.63 -17.50 5.69
CA VAL A 12 8.26 -17.92 5.39
C VAL A 12 8.27 -19.37 4.92
N ALA A 13 7.36 -20.18 5.47
CA ALA A 13 7.25 -21.59 5.12
C ALA A 13 6.88 -21.79 3.64
N ASP A 14 7.50 -22.77 2.98
CA ASP A 14 7.17 -23.17 1.62
C ASP A 14 5.70 -23.59 1.52
N ILE A 15 5.06 -23.32 0.38
CA ILE A 15 3.69 -23.77 0.10
C ILE A 15 3.76 -25.15 -0.58
N PRO A 16 3.36 -26.25 0.10
CA PRO A 16 3.32 -27.57 -0.50
C PRO A 16 2.07 -27.71 -1.37
N LEU A 17 2.24 -28.10 -2.62
CA LEU A 17 1.13 -28.26 -3.58
C LEU A 17 1.08 -29.68 -4.13
N ALA A 18 0.09 -30.44 -3.67
CA ALA A 18 -0.11 -31.83 -4.09
C ALA A 18 -0.55 -31.95 -5.55
N PRO A 19 -0.31 -33.11 -6.21
CA PRO A 19 -0.85 -33.36 -7.53
C PRO A 19 -2.38 -33.28 -7.54
N LEU A 20 -2.96 -32.78 -8.63
CA LEU A 20 -4.40 -32.66 -8.86
C LEU A 20 -5.15 -31.74 -7.88
N THR A 21 -4.42 -30.92 -7.12
CA THR A 21 -5.02 -29.94 -6.18
C THR A 21 -4.75 -28.51 -6.61
N THR A 22 -5.59 -27.59 -6.12
CA THR A 22 -5.39 -26.15 -6.20
C THR A 22 -5.26 -25.57 -4.80
N ASP A 23 -4.56 -24.47 -4.67
CA ASP A 23 -4.47 -23.67 -3.44
C ASP A 23 -4.77 -22.21 -3.75
N ASP A 24 -5.83 -21.69 -3.17
CA ASP A 24 -6.30 -20.30 -3.24
C ASP A 24 -6.41 -19.66 -1.84
N THR A 25 -5.82 -20.33 -0.85
CA THR A 25 -5.88 -19.95 0.56
C THR A 25 -4.55 -19.45 1.12
N SER A 26 -3.44 -19.88 0.55
CA SER A 26 -2.10 -19.48 1.01
C SER A 26 -1.73 -18.06 0.54
N THR A 27 -2.26 -17.64 -0.62
CA THR A 27 -2.00 -16.32 -1.19
C THR A 27 -3.23 -15.76 -1.90
N SER A 28 -3.14 -14.53 -2.38
CA SER A 28 -4.18 -13.90 -3.21
C SER A 28 -4.28 -14.48 -4.64
N LEU A 29 -3.39 -15.39 -5.01
CA LEU A 29 -3.40 -16.10 -6.29
C LEU A 29 -3.84 -17.55 -6.09
N THR A 30 -4.27 -18.20 -7.17
CA THR A 30 -4.57 -19.62 -7.16
C THR A 30 -3.38 -20.39 -7.72
N PHE A 31 -2.75 -21.23 -6.90
CA PHE A 31 -1.70 -22.15 -7.35
C PHE A 31 -2.30 -23.49 -7.77
N VAL A 32 -1.65 -24.14 -8.72
CA VAL A 32 -2.12 -25.40 -9.29
C VAL A 32 -1.06 -26.48 -9.20
N GLY A 33 -1.45 -27.62 -8.65
CA GLY A 33 -0.61 -28.81 -8.60
C GLY A 33 -0.50 -29.50 -9.96
N ARG A 34 0.41 -30.44 -10.06
CA ARG A 34 0.63 -31.21 -11.30
C ARG A 34 -0.64 -31.93 -11.73
N GLY A 35 -0.98 -31.80 -13.01
CA GLY A 35 -2.08 -32.54 -13.65
C GLY A 35 -3.48 -31.96 -13.42
N VAL A 36 -3.59 -30.77 -12.81
CA VAL A 36 -4.88 -30.08 -12.67
C VAL A 36 -5.43 -29.71 -14.05
N PRO A 37 -6.68 -30.08 -14.37
CA PRO A 37 -7.33 -29.64 -15.61
C PRO A 37 -7.46 -28.10 -15.66
N ASN A 38 -7.49 -27.53 -16.87
CA ASN A 38 -7.67 -26.09 -17.11
C ASN A 38 -6.62 -25.20 -16.39
N HIS A 39 -5.47 -25.74 -15.99
CA HIS A 39 -4.39 -24.99 -15.36
C HIS A 39 -3.96 -23.74 -16.15
N GLY A 40 -4.04 -23.81 -17.49
CA GLY A 40 -3.72 -22.66 -18.36
C GLY A 40 -4.62 -21.46 -18.09
N GLN A 41 -5.93 -21.67 -17.92
CA GLN A 41 -6.85 -20.57 -17.59
C GLN A 41 -6.53 -19.95 -16.23
N ILE A 42 -6.21 -20.78 -15.23
CA ILE A 42 -5.86 -20.31 -13.88
C ILE A 42 -4.60 -19.45 -13.94
N HIS A 43 -3.56 -19.89 -14.66
CA HIS A 43 -2.34 -19.10 -14.83
C HIS A 43 -2.59 -17.77 -15.53
N GLN A 44 -3.38 -17.75 -16.63
CA GLN A 44 -3.72 -16.51 -17.33
C GLN A 44 -4.49 -15.54 -16.42
N THR A 45 -5.43 -16.06 -15.62
CA THR A 45 -6.16 -15.26 -14.64
C THR A 45 -5.21 -14.67 -13.57
N ASN A 46 -4.26 -15.45 -13.07
CA ASN A 46 -3.26 -14.96 -12.12
C ASN A 46 -2.39 -13.86 -12.72
N PHE A 47 -1.93 -14.01 -13.97
CA PHE A 47 -1.16 -12.98 -14.65
C PHE A 47 -1.95 -11.69 -14.82
N LEU A 48 -3.23 -11.79 -15.18
CA LEU A 48 -4.09 -10.63 -15.30
C LEU A 48 -4.25 -9.91 -13.94
N ARG A 49 -4.51 -10.65 -12.86
CA ARG A 49 -4.59 -10.08 -11.50
C ARG A 49 -3.31 -9.34 -11.10
N ILE A 50 -2.14 -9.92 -11.42
CA ILE A 50 -0.85 -9.27 -11.15
C ILE A 50 -0.71 -7.99 -11.99
N LEU A 51 -1.04 -8.05 -13.29
CA LEU A 51 -0.98 -6.89 -14.19
C LEU A 51 -1.89 -5.75 -13.73
N GLU A 52 -3.05 -6.07 -13.20
CA GLU A 52 -4.02 -5.11 -12.65
C GLU A 52 -3.67 -4.63 -11.23
N ASN A 53 -2.54 -5.08 -10.65
CA ASN A 53 -2.24 -4.89 -9.22
C ASN A 53 -3.40 -5.28 -8.32
N PHE A 54 -4.05 -6.40 -8.59
CA PHE A 54 -5.23 -6.89 -7.86
C PHE A 54 -6.36 -5.85 -7.75
N ALA A 55 -6.58 -5.04 -8.78
CA ALA A 55 -7.54 -3.93 -8.78
C ALA A 55 -8.96 -4.40 -8.41
N SER A 56 -9.49 -3.91 -7.30
CA SER A 56 -10.81 -4.29 -6.76
C SER A 56 -11.33 -3.25 -5.77
N ASP A 57 -12.63 -3.31 -5.45
CA ASP A 57 -13.23 -2.44 -4.44
C ASP A 57 -12.97 -2.95 -3.01
N THR A 58 -12.74 -4.27 -2.87
CA THR A 58 -12.39 -4.93 -1.62
C THR A 58 -10.95 -5.42 -1.66
N ALA A 59 -10.29 -5.41 -0.50
CA ALA A 59 -8.91 -5.89 -0.40
C ALA A 59 -8.79 -7.37 -0.77
N PRO A 60 -7.70 -7.78 -1.46
CA PRO A 60 -7.40 -9.17 -1.70
C PRO A 60 -7.32 -9.97 -0.40
N LEU A 61 -7.85 -11.20 -0.43
CA LEU A 61 -7.69 -12.15 0.66
C LEU A 61 -6.28 -12.76 0.64
N HIS A 62 -5.79 -13.16 1.81
CA HIS A 62 -4.49 -13.84 1.97
C HIS A 62 -3.31 -13.09 1.30
N PRO A 63 -3.15 -11.77 1.57
CA PRO A 63 -2.08 -11.01 0.96
C PRO A 63 -0.72 -11.45 1.52
N ILE A 64 0.30 -11.41 0.67
CA ILE A 64 1.69 -11.62 1.08
C ILE A 64 2.40 -10.27 1.30
N TYR A 65 3.45 -10.26 2.12
CA TYR A 65 4.23 -9.05 2.42
C TYR A 65 4.75 -8.39 1.14
N GLY A 66 4.53 -7.08 1.02
CA GLY A 66 4.91 -6.31 -0.16
C GLY A 66 3.94 -6.41 -1.34
N GLN A 67 2.84 -7.18 -1.22
CA GLN A 67 1.83 -7.26 -2.27
C GLN A 67 1.19 -5.89 -2.51
N GLN A 68 0.99 -5.55 -3.78
CA GLN A 68 0.29 -4.33 -4.18
C GLN A 68 -1.20 -4.61 -4.39
N TRP A 69 -2.03 -3.61 -4.13
CA TRP A 69 -3.46 -3.59 -4.38
C TRP A 69 -3.92 -2.20 -4.81
N TYR A 70 -4.51 -2.11 -6.01
CA TYR A 70 -5.16 -0.88 -6.44
C TYR A 70 -6.61 -0.86 -5.95
N ASN A 71 -6.90 -0.03 -4.94
CA ASN A 71 -8.26 0.17 -4.46
C ASN A 71 -9.03 1.06 -5.44
N LYS A 72 -10.03 0.50 -6.14
CA LYS A 72 -10.83 1.21 -7.15
C LYS A 72 -11.74 2.27 -6.55
N THR A 73 -12.21 2.08 -5.32
CA THR A 73 -13.08 3.02 -4.62
C THR A 73 -12.32 4.29 -4.24
N THR A 74 -11.15 4.14 -3.62
CA THR A 74 -10.31 5.29 -3.19
C THR A 74 -9.33 5.76 -4.26
N LYS A 75 -9.20 5.02 -5.37
CA LYS A 75 -8.24 5.25 -6.48
C LYS A 75 -6.79 5.37 -6.00
N GLN A 76 -6.43 4.53 -5.03
CA GLN A 76 -5.13 4.52 -4.41
C GLN A 76 -4.43 3.17 -4.59
N LEU A 77 -3.14 3.21 -4.90
CA LEU A 77 -2.29 2.04 -4.81
C LEU A 77 -1.88 1.83 -3.34
N LYS A 78 -2.06 0.61 -2.85
CA LYS A 78 -1.70 0.21 -1.50
C LYS A 78 -0.71 -0.94 -1.52
N VAL A 79 0.08 -1.05 -0.45
CA VAL A 79 1.04 -2.13 -0.23
C VAL A 79 0.72 -2.82 1.10
N TRP A 80 0.79 -4.14 1.14
CA TRP A 80 0.62 -4.91 2.37
C TRP A 80 1.92 -4.91 3.18
N ASP A 81 1.88 -4.43 4.42
CA ASP A 81 3.02 -4.36 5.34
C ASP A 81 3.16 -5.59 6.26
N GLY A 82 2.35 -6.62 6.03
CA GLY A 82 2.25 -7.80 6.89
C GLY A 82 1.08 -7.73 7.87
N THR A 83 0.49 -6.58 8.11
CA THR A 83 -0.61 -6.36 9.06
C THR A 83 -1.73 -5.52 8.44
N ASN A 84 -1.37 -4.48 7.68
CA ASN A 84 -2.31 -3.52 7.12
C ASN A 84 -1.99 -3.19 5.66
N TRP A 85 -3.00 -2.73 4.93
CA TRP A 85 -2.85 -2.11 3.63
C TRP A 85 -2.50 -0.63 3.80
N ILE A 86 -1.23 -0.29 3.62
CA ILE A 86 -0.75 1.10 3.66
C ILE A 86 -0.79 1.72 2.27
N VAL A 87 -1.12 3.01 2.19
CA VAL A 87 -1.12 3.72 0.92
C VAL A 87 0.32 3.87 0.43
N SER A 88 0.59 3.42 -0.81
CA SER A 88 1.88 3.61 -1.47
C SER A 88 1.95 5.04 -2.00
N GLN A 89 2.05 5.99 -1.09
CA GLN A 89 2.33 7.39 -1.47
C GLN A 89 3.76 7.73 -1.05
N SER A 90 4.53 8.24 -1.99
CA SER A 90 5.62 9.16 -1.65
C SER A 90 4.97 10.34 -0.91
N CYS A 91 5.70 10.99 0.01
CA CYS A 91 5.23 12.14 0.80
C CYS A 91 4.69 13.28 -0.08
N ALA A 92 3.52 13.06 -0.69
CA ALA A 92 2.83 14.02 -1.53
C ALA A 92 2.09 15.03 -0.65
N CYS A 93 1.82 16.22 -1.20
CA CYS A 93 0.97 17.18 -0.53
C CYS A 93 -0.47 16.65 -0.47
N GLU A 94 -1.00 16.48 0.73
CA GLU A 94 -2.41 16.14 0.94
C GLU A 94 -3.24 17.43 1.08
N VAL A 95 -4.44 17.42 0.49
CA VAL A 95 -5.37 18.55 0.57
C VAL A 95 -6.62 18.09 1.32
N SER A 96 -6.77 18.52 2.56
CA SER A 96 -7.88 18.07 3.43
C SER A 96 -8.15 19.07 4.56
N PRO A 97 -9.35 19.06 5.18
CA PRO A 97 -9.65 19.89 6.34
C PRO A 97 -9.00 19.39 7.64
N THR A 98 -8.58 18.13 7.69
CA THR A 98 -7.97 17.48 8.86
C THR A 98 -6.59 16.97 8.51
N PRO A 99 -5.66 16.88 9.49
CA PRO A 99 -4.33 16.33 9.24
C PRO A 99 -4.38 14.90 8.69
N PRO A 100 -3.44 14.53 7.80
CA PRO A 100 -3.28 13.16 7.33
C PRO A 100 -3.11 12.16 8.48
N THR A 101 -3.71 10.97 8.35
CA THR A 101 -3.55 9.89 9.32
C THR A 101 -2.22 9.15 9.15
N TYR A 102 -1.75 9.03 7.92
CA TYR A 102 -0.41 8.51 7.61
C TYR A 102 0.55 9.66 7.46
N ILE A 103 1.61 9.66 8.27
CA ILE A 103 2.51 10.78 8.42
C ILE A 103 3.93 10.32 8.13
N CYS A 104 4.58 11.02 7.19
CA CYS A 104 6.02 10.89 6.98
C CYS A 104 6.71 12.24 7.21
N GLN A 105 7.95 12.18 7.68
CA GLN A 105 8.72 13.41 7.90
C GLN A 105 8.93 14.16 6.59
N GLY A 106 8.69 15.46 6.59
CA GLY A 106 8.73 16.30 5.39
C GLY A 106 7.46 16.28 4.55
N GLN A 107 6.43 15.53 4.95
CA GLN A 107 5.14 15.53 4.25
C GLN A 107 4.53 16.94 4.27
N MET A 108 3.94 17.34 3.16
CA MET A 108 3.17 18.59 3.05
C MET A 108 1.68 18.29 3.17
N TRP A 109 0.96 19.21 3.82
CA TRP A 109 -0.49 19.17 3.96
C TRP A 109 -1.06 20.58 3.78
N TYR A 110 -1.95 20.73 2.81
CA TYR A 110 -2.72 21.97 2.68
C TYR A 110 -4.02 21.84 3.47
N ASN A 111 -4.12 22.61 4.55
CA ASN A 111 -5.31 22.66 5.39
C ASN A 111 -6.36 23.55 4.75
N THR A 112 -7.46 22.96 4.26
CA THR A 112 -8.53 23.70 3.56
C THR A 112 -9.35 24.60 4.50
N ASN A 113 -9.37 24.35 5.81
CA ASN A 113 -10.08 25.17 6.78
C ASN A 113 -9.33 26.48 7.07
N THR A 114 -8.00 26.43 7.13
CA THR A 114 -7.16 27.59 7.44
C THR A 114 -6.49 28.20 6.21
N SER A 115 -6.60 27.52 5.05
CA SER A 115 -5.90 27.89 3.81
C SER A 115 -4.38 27.96 3.97
N MET A 116 -3.81 27.15 4.86
CA MET A 116 -2.38 27.13 5.15
C MET A 116 -1.73 25.85 4.65
N LEU A 117 -0.51 26.00 4.10
CA LEU A 117 0.37 24.90 3.78
C LEU A 117 1.17 24.55 5.02
N MET A 118 1.09 23.28 5.44
CA MET A 118 1.75 22.74 6.63
C MET A 118 2.83 21.73 6.22
N VAL A 119 3.90 21.66 6.97
CA VAL A 119 4.97 20.66 6.80
C VAL A 119 5.14 19.85 8.08
N GLN A 120 5.27 18.55 7.93
CA GLN A 120 5.55 17.65 9.04
C GLN A 120 7.03 17.69 9.40
N THR A 121 7.37 18.16 10.59
CA THR A 121 8.77 18.38 11.05
C THR A 121 9.28 17.29 11.97
N GLY A 122 8.44 16.39 12.48
CA GLY A 122 8.89 15.31 13.35
C GLY A 122 7.85 14.24 13.56
N VAL A 123 8.29 12.98 13.49
CA VAL A 123 7.49 11.79 13.85
C VAL A 123 8.09 11.26 15.16
N ASN A 124 7.78 11.91 16.28
CA ASN A 124 8.08 11.34 17.60
C ASN A 124 6.86 10.56 18.08
N ALA A 125 7.09 9.42 18.71
CA ALA A 125 6.06 8.55 19.25
C ALA A 125 5.04 9.38 20.06
N GLY A 126 3.86 9.62 19.49
CA GLY A 126 2.72 10.24 20.14
C GLY A 126 2.40 11.71 19.79
N ALA A 127 3.19 12.43 18.99
CA ALA A 127 2.85 13.78 18.57
C ALA A 127 3.37 14.10 17.15
N SER A 128 2.47 14.13 16.20
CA SER A 128 2.75 14.71 14.89
C SER A 128 2.82 16.24 15.03
N LYS A 129 3.97 16.83 14.68
CA LYS A 129 4.12 18.28 14.73
C LYS A 129 4.03 18.84 13.30
N TRP A 130 2.93 19.48 13.02
CA TRP A 130 2.72 20.26 11.81
C TRP A 130 3.12 21.72 12.07
N VAL A 131 3.96 22.27 11.21
CA VAL A 131 4.33 23.68 11.21
C VAL A 131 3.92 24.30 9.88
N THR A 132 3.60 25.59 9.90
CA THR A 132 3.32 26.34 8.66
C THR A 132 4.57 26.39 7.79
N ALA A 133 4.41 26.16 6.48
CA ALA A 133 5.52 26.20 5.52
C ALA A 133 6.08 27.62 5.34
N ILE A 134 5.30 28.65 5.70
CA ILE A 134 5.69 30.07 5.67
C ILE A 134 5.85 30.50 7.12
N ASP A 135 7.04 30.87 7.51
CA ASP A 135 7.30 31.50 8.79
C ASP A 135 6.76 32.93 8.77
N GLU A 136 5.83 33.23 9.70
CA GLU A 136 5.24 34.56 9.79
C GLU A 136 6.29 35.67 10.01
N SER A 137 7.47 35.33 10.52
CA SER A 137 8.60 36.25 10.69
C SER A 137 9.09 36.82 9.35
N LEU A 138 8.98 36.06 8.25
CA LEU A 138 9.33 36.53 6.90
C LEU A 138 8.27 37.48 6.31
N LEU A 139 7.02 37.32 6.70
CA LEU A 139 5.94 38.24 6.29
C LEU A 139 6.09 39.61 6.91
N TYR A 140 6.55 39.69 8.18
CA TYR A 140 6.81 40.97 8.85
C TYR A 140 7.99 41.76 8.23
N LEU A 141 9.01 41.05 7.74
CA LEU A 141 10.13 41.71 7.03
C LEU A 141 9.69 42.28 5.67
N ALA A 142 8.77 41.64 4.96
CA ALA A 142 8.28 42.11 3.67
C ALA A 142 7.31 43.30 3.77
N LEU A 143 6.68 43.51 4.94
CA LEU A 143 5.79 44.66 5.21
C LEU A 143 6.51 45.88 5.73
N LEU A 144 7.81 45.78 6.09
CA LEU A 144 8.65 46.89 6.60
C LEU A 144 9.59 47.47 5.54
N MET A 145 9.51 46.96 4.27
CA MET A 145 10.21 47.51 3.11
C MET A 145 9.25 48.27 2.21
#